data_ef2371eb3c56d094318be8ce1f9352db
#
_entry.id   ef2371eb3c56d094318be8ce1f9352db
#
_cell.length_a   1.000
_cell.length_b   1.000
_cell.length_c   1.000
_cell.angle_alpha   90.00
_cell.angle_beta   90.00
_cell.angle_gamma   90.00
#
_symmetry.space_group_name_H-M   'P 1'
#
loop_
_entity.id
_entity.type
_entity.pdbx_description
1 polymer ?
#
loop_
_entity_poly.entity_id
_entity_poly.type
_entity_poly.pdbx_seq_one_letter_code
_entity_poly.pdbx_strand_id
1 'polypeptide(L)'
;HGECVTGSGQRVQAIFNPATGEQIRQVVMSTAQETEQAIAAAQQAFPAWARHAPLKRARVMFRFKALLEENMERLARIISEEHGKVFSDAVG
;
A
#
# COMPACT_ATOMS: atom_id res chain seq x y z
N HIS A 1 5.51 -6.19 -13.20
CA HIS A 1 6.64 -5.84 -12.35
C HIS A 1 6.77 -4.32 -12.22
N GLY A 2 6.26 -3.75 -11.10
CA GLY A 2 6.29 -2.31 -10.86
C GLY A 2 5.20 -1.50 -11.58
N GLU A 3 4.23 -2.15 -12.19
CA GLU A 3 3.06 -1.50 -12.77
C GLU A 3 1.91 -1.46 -11.78
N CYS A 4 1.17 -0.34 -11.77
CA CYS A 4 -0.09 -0.27 -11.05
C CYS A 4 -1.15 -1.01 -11.86
N VAL A 5 -1.81 -1.95 -11.24
CA VAL A 5 -2.91 -2.71 -11.83
C VAL A 5 -4.20 -2.42 -11.08
N THR A 6 -5.30 -2.34 -11.82
CA THR A 6 -6.63 -2.27 -11.21
C THR A 6 -7.13 -3.70 -11.02
N GLY A 7 -7.64 -4.01 -9.83
CA GLY A 7 -8.23 -5.32 -9.56
C GLY A 7 -9.39 -5.60 -10.51
N SER A 8 -9.52 -6.86 -10.93
CA SER A 8 -10.57 -7.34 -11.82
C SER A 8 -11.74 -8.00 -11.07
N GLY A 9 -11.67 -8.05 -9.74
CA GLY A 9 -12.71 -8.62 -8.90
C GLY A 9 -14.05 -7.90 -9.07
N GLN A 10 -15.14 -8.68 -9.10
CA GLN A 10 -16.50 -8.12 -9.16
C GLN A 10 -17.02 -7.71 -7.78
N ARG A 11 -16.40 -8.22 -6.72
CA ARG A 11 -16.78 -7.86 -5.35
C ARG A 11 -16.11 -6.57 -4.94
N VAL A 12 -16.87 -5.69 -4.32
CA VAL A 12 -16.39 -4.45 -3.71
C VAL A 12 -16.70 -4.46 -2.22
N GLN A 13 -15.84 -3.81 -1.44
CA GLN A 13 -16.05 -3.57 -0.02
C GLN A 13 -16.16 -2.07 0.21
N ALA A 14 -17.17 -1.65 0.96
CA ALA A 14 -17.32 -0.28 1.39
C ALA A 14 -16.26 0.09 2.42
N ILE A 15 -15.72 1.29 2.32
CA ILE A 15 -14.82 1.90 3.30
C ILE A 15 -15.56 3.03 3.97
N PHE A 16 -15.66 2.98 5.29
CA PHE A 16 -16.36 3.95 6.10
C PHE A 16 -15.38 4.83 6.88
N ASN A 17 -15.75 6.08 7.07
CA ASN A 17 -15.11 6.92 8.08
C ASN A 17 -15.72 6.56 9.45
N PRO A 18 -14.96 5.99 10.39
CA PRO A 18 -15.52 5.56 11.68
C PRO A 18 -15.94 6.74 12.59
N ALA A 19 -15.44 7.94 12.33
CA ALA A 19 -15.84 9.13 13.09
C ALA A 19 -17.23 9.67 12.68
N THR A 20 -17.61 9.49 11.41
CA THR A 20 -18.90 9.98 10.89
C THR A 20 -19.90 8.85 10.62
N GLY A 21 -19.41 7.62 10.45
CA GLY A 21 -20.22 6.48 10.00
C GLY A 21 -20.55 6.51 8.51
N GLU A 22 -20.06 7.48 7.75
CA GLU A 22 -20.34 7.62 6.33
C GLU A 22 -19.41 6.76 5.48
N GLN A 23 -19.98 6.19 4.41
CA GLN A 23 -19.17 5.53 3.39
C GLN A 23 -18.43 6.59 2.56
N ILE A 24 -17.09 6.51 2.59
CA ILE A 24 -16.22 7.49 1.91
C ILE A 24 -15.62 6.95 0.60
N ARG A 25 -15.42 5.63 0.50
CA ARG A 25 -14.77 4.98 -0.66
C ARG A 25 -15.28 3.56 -0.83
N GLN A 26 -14.80 2.92 -1.88
CA GLN A 26 -14.93 1.49 -2.09
C GLN A 26 -13.58 0.90 -2.51
N VAL A 27 -13.31 -0.34 -2.12
CA VAL A 27 -12.17 -1.12 -2.58
C VAL A 27 -12.64 -2.33 -3.37
N VAL A 28 -12.02 -2.58 -4.52
CA VAL A 28 -12.24 -3.80 -5.29
C VAL A 28 -11.50 -4.94 -4.60
N MET A 29 -12.23 -6.00 -4.28
CA MET A 29 -11.64 -7.19 -3.66
C MET A 29 -10.90 -8.01 -4.72
N SER A 30 -9.61 -8.23 -4.51
CA SER A 30 -8.79 -9.05 -5.39
C SER A 30 -9.30 -10.48 -5.47
N THR A 31 -9.15 -11.10 -6.64
CA THR A 31 -9.42 -12.52 -6.83
C THR A 31 -8.28 -13.38 -6.28
N ALA A 32 -8.54 -14.66 -6.04
CA ALA A 32 -7.51 -15.62 -5.64
C ALA A 32 -6.37 -15.67 -6.68
N GLN A 33 -6.73 -15.63 -7.97
CA GLN A 33 -5.75 -15.63 -9.06
C GLN A 33 -4.85 -14.40 -9.03
N GLU A 34 -5.38 -13.20 -8.78
CA GLU A 34 -4.57 -11.98 -8.65
C GLU A 34 -3.62 -12.07 -7.45
N THR A 35 -4.07 -12.65 -6.35
CA THR A 35 -3.23 -12.89 -5.17
C THR A 35 -2.08 -13.86 -5.50
N GLU A 36 -2.38 -14.96 -6.17
CA GLU A 36 -1.35 -15.93 -6.61
C GLU A 36 -0.33 -15.29 -7.58
N GLN A 37 -0.81 -14.46 -8.51
CA GLN A 37 0.06 -13.73 -9.43
C GLN A 37 0.98 -12.75 -8.70
N ALA A 38 0.49 -12.05 -7.67
CA ALA A 38 1.29 -11.14 -6.87
C ALA A 38 2.37 -11.90 -6.08
N ILE A 39 2.04 -13.06 -5.51
CA ILE A 39 3.00 -13.94 -4.82
C ILE A 39 4.07 -14.45 -5.80
N ALA A 40 3.65 -14.93 -6.97
CA ALA A 40 4.58 -15.41 -8.00
C ALA A 40 5.53 -14.31 -8.47
N ALA A 41 5.03 -13.09 -8.67
CA ALA A 41 5.86 -11.94 -9.05
C ALA A 41 6.92 -11.62 -7.97
N ALA A 42 6.55 -11.67 -6.70
CA ALA A 42 7.48 -11.49 -5.58
C ALA A 42 8.55 -12.60 -5.53
N GLN A 43 8.15 -13.86 -5.71
CA GLN A 43 9.06 -15.01 -5.76
C GLN A 43 10.06 -14.90 -6.92
N GLN A 44 9.61 -14.47 -8.10
CA GLN A 44 10.48 -14.26 -9.26
C GLN A 44 11.47 -13.11 -9.06
N ALA A 45 11.08 -12.05 -8.38
CA ALA A 45 11.95 -10.91 -8.10
C ALA A 45 13.00 -11.20 -7.02
N PHE A 46 12.69 -12.08 -6.07
CA PHE A 46 13.49 -12.33 -4.87
C PHE A 46 14.95 -12.74 -5.17
N PRO A 47 15.28 -13.70 -6.09
CA PRO A 47 16.65 -14.13 -6.30
C PRO A 47 17.59 -13.01 -6.79
N ALA A 48 17.10 -12.12 -7.65
CA ALA A 48 17.86 -10.98 -8.11
C ALA A 48 18.04 -9.94 -6.99
N TRP A 49 16.99 -9.65 -6.25
CA TRP A 49 17.02 -8.73 -5.11
C TRP A 49 17.97 -9.23 -4.01
N ALA A 50 17.91 -10.51 -3.67
CA ALA A 50 18.74 -11.11 -2.63
C ALA A 50 20.24 -11.04 -2.96
N ARG A 51 20.61 -11.13 -4.25
CA ARG A 51 22.01 -11.02 -4.71
C ARG A 51 22.56 -9.60 -4.74
N HIS A 52 21.71 -8.57 -4.64
CA HIS A 52 22.21 -7.20 -4.54
C HIS A 52 22.97 -6.97 -3.24
N ALA A 53 24.08 -6.25 -3.33
CA ALA A 53 24.83 -5.84 -2.15
C ALA A 53 23.91 -5.08 -1.16
N PRO A 54 24.08 -5.26 0.16
CA PRO A 54 23.24 -4.62 1.17
C PRO A 54 23.11 -3.11 0.99
N LEU A 55 24.22 -2.43 0.62
CA LEU A 55 24.22 -1.00 0.38
C LEU A 55 23.31 -0.59 -0.80
N LYS A 56 23.25 -1.38 -1.87
CA LYS A 56 22.34 -1.11 -2.99
C LYS A 56 20.87 -1.23 -2.56
N ARG A 57 20.56 -2.24 -1.76
CA ARG A 57 19.22 -2.43 -1.20
C ARG A 57 18.85 -1.30 -0.24
N ALA A 58 19.77 -0.90 0.64
CA ALA A 58 19.58 0.22 1.55
C ALA A 58 19.27 1.53 0.81
N ARG A 59 19.94 1.82 -0.29
CA ARG A 59 19.67 3.03 -1.11
C ARG A 59 18.24 3.05 -1.68
N VAL A 60 17.68 1.91 -2.02
CA VAL A 60 16.27 1.83 -2.44
C VAL A 60 15.35 2.18 -1.27
N MET A 61 15.63 1.66 -0.08
CA MET A 61 14.86 1.95 1.13
C MET A 61 14.96 3.41 1.57
N PHE A 62 16.12 4.03 1.41
CA PHE A 62 16.27 5.48 1.69
C PHE A 62 15.43 6.33 0.73
N ARG A 63 15.37 5.98 -0.56
CA ARG A 63 14.46 6.67 -1.49
C ARG A 63 12.99 6.45 -1.14
N PHE A 64 12.63 5.23 -0.75
CA PHE A 64 11.28 4.94 -0.29
C PHE A 64 10.91 5.77 0.94
N LYS A 65 11.81 5.87 1.92
CA LYS A 65 11.63 6.73 3.10
C LYS A 65 11.40 8.19 2.70
N ALA A 66 12.22 8.74 1.81
CA ALA A 66 12.06 10.12 1.35
C ALA A 66 10.69 10.36 0.70
N LEU A 67 10.21 9.41 -0.13
CA LEU A 67 8.87 9.49 -0.73
C LEU A 67 7.75 9.41 0.31
N LEU A 68 7.91 8.61 1.36
CA LEU A 68 6.94 8.59 2.47
C LEU A 68 6.89 9.95 3.19
N GLU A 69 8.05 10.54 3.47
CA GLU A 69 8.15 11.85 4.13
C GLU A 69 7.51 12.96 3.29
N GLU A 70 7.76 12.98 1.98
CA GLU A 70 7.14 13.91 1.04
C GLU A 70 5.62 13.78 0.97
N ASN A 71 5.08 12.59 1.20
CA ASN A 71 3.64 12.31 1.13
C ASN A 71 2.99 12.13 2.50
N MET A 72 3.70 12.42 3.58
CA MET A 72 3.30 12.13 4.96
C MET A 72 1.92 12.67 5.31
N GLU A 73 1.65 13.95 5.03
CA GLU A 73 0.35 14.56 5.33
C GLU A 73 -0.79 13.88 4.58
N ARG A 74 -0.60 13.57 3.30
CA ARG A 74 -1.60 12.89 2.48
C ARG A 74 -1.91 11.50 3.02
N LEU A 75 -0.88 10.74 3.38
CA LEU A 75 -1.01 9.40 3.95
C LEU A 75 -1.68 9.44 5.33
N ALA A 76 -1.27 10.37 6.19
CA ALA A 76 -1.86 10.54 7.51
C ALA A 76 -3.36 10.91 7.44
N ARG A 77 -3.77 11.76 6.47
CA ARG A 77 -5.19 12.07 6.25
C ARG A 77 -6.00 10.83 5.87
N ILE A 78 -5.48 10.01 4.96
CA ILE A 78 -6.13 8.76 4.55
C ILE A 78 -6.30 7.82 5.75
N ILE A 79 -5.25 7.66 6.57
CA ILE A 79 -5.30 6.85 7.79
C ILE A 79 -6.36 7.38 8.76
N SER A 80 -6.39 8.70 9.00
CA SER A 80 -7.39 9.31 9.89
C SER A 80 -8.82 9.09 9.38
N GLU A 81 -9.04 9.25 8.07
CA GLU A 81 -10.36 9.07 7.47
C GLU A 81 -10.85 7.62 7.51
N GLU A 82 -9.97 6.65 7.29
CA GLU A 82 -10.35 5.23 7.16
C GLU A 82 -10.27 4.45 8.48
N HIS A 83 -9.42 4.89 9.41
CA HIS A 83 -9.20 4.21 10.69
C HIS A 83 -9.79 4.98 11.89
N GLY A 84 -10.00 6.29 11.77
CA GLY A 84 -10.44 7.15 12.88
C GLY A 84 -9.32 7.56 13.83
N LYS A 85 -8.07 7.31 13.48
CA LYS A 85 -6.91 7.74 14.26
C LYS A 85 -6.79 9.26 14.22
N VAL A 86 -6.42 9.91 15.34
CA VAL A 86 -6.10 11.34 15.33
C VAL A 86 -4.91 11.62 14.41
N PHE A 87 -4.94 12.76 13.72
CA PHE A 87 -3.97 13.08 12.68
C PHE A 87 -2.51 13.04 13.17
N SER A 88 -2.23 13.58 14.36
CA SER A 88 -0.90 13.55 14.96
C SER A 88 -0.35 12.13 15.14
N ASP A 89 -1.21 11.19 15.53
CA ASP A 89 -0.84 9.79 15.68
C ASP A 89 -0.73 9.05 14.34
N ALA A 90 -1.42 9.55 13.31
CA ALA A 90 -1.33 8.99 11.97
C ALA A 90 -0.04 9.40 11.25
N VAL A 91 0.59 10.51 11.64
CA VAL A 91 1.90 10.98 11.15
C VAL A 91 3.04 10.12 11.70
N GLY A 92 2.96 9.61 12.93
CA GLY A 92 3.96 8.72 13.57
C GLY A 92 3.82 7.29 13.11
#